data_dc25f296b1cbf091e49d9b2630237b5b
#
_entry.id   dc25f296b1cbf091e49d9b2630237b5b
#
_cell.length_a   1.000
_cell.length_b   1.000
_cell.length_c   1.000
_cell.angle_alpha   90.00
_cell.angle_beta   90.00
_cell.angle_gamma   90.00
#
_symmetry.space_group_name_H-M   'P 1'
#
loop_
_entity.id
_entity.type
_entity.pdbx_description
1 polymer ?
#
loop_
_entity_poly.entity_id
_entity_poly.type
_entity_poly.pdbx_seq_one_letter_code
_entity_poly.pdbx_strand_id
1 'polypeptide(L)'
;SRSRLRSNFPSNAYHLDEWQNVYFPSRENGIQINGWLFNYYTDRPVVIVIHGLFPNGKCKPESNLIASLLIQEGINALTIDLRNYGQSDKVSDYEDLGLKSYKDVLGAYDFLKKIGFESNSIGLHGISLGAVPAIFAANEEKDIKAIWADSSLAEFSMVLKDEIAR
;
A
#
# COMPACT_ATOMS: atom_id res chain seq x y z
N SER A 1 -11.87 3.62 -20.40
CA SER A 1 -10.80 2.62 -20.22
C SER A 1 -9.55 3.35 -19.74
N ARG A 2 -9.34 3.36 -18.40
CA ARG A 2 -8.08 3.88 -17.84
C ARG A 2 -7.01 2.86 -18.22
N SER A 3 -6.09 3.25 -19.09
CA SER A 3 -4.96 2.41 -19.46
C SER A 3 -4.19 2.06 -18.19
N ARG A 4 -4.18 0.78 -17.86
CA ARG A 4 -3.33 0.21 -16.82
C ARG A 4 -1.90 0.23 -17.34
N LEU A 5 -1.28 1.40 -17.35
CA LEU A 5 0.13 1.53 -17.66
C LEU A 5 0.89 0.82 -16.55
N ARG A 6 1.25 -0.45 -16.81
CA ARG A 6 2.33 -1.07 -16.06
C ARG A 6 3.53 -0.16 -16.25
N SER A 7 4.07 0.39 -15.18
CA SER A 7 5.34 1.08 -15.28
C SER A 7 6.35 0.04 -15.78
N ASN A 8 6.87 0.22 -16.98
CA ASN A 8 8.01 -0.54 -17.50
C ASN A 8 9.30 -0.10 -16.78
N PHE A 9 9.23 0.13 -15.48
CA PHE A 9 10.43 0.32 -14.69
C PHE A 9 11.14 -1.03 -14.64
N PRO A 10 12.36 -1.15 -15.14
CA PRO A 10 13.07 -2.41 -15.04
C PRO A 10 13.27 -2.70 -13.56
N SER A 11 12.73 -3.83 -13.11
CA SER A 11 12.94 -4.37 -11.75
C SER A 11 14.43 -4.38 -11.38
N ASN A 12 15.28 -4.66 -12.34
CA ASN A 12 16.74 -4.67 -12.21
C ASN A 12 17.34 -3.34 -11.71
N ALA A 13 16.73 -2.20 -12.00
CA ALA A 13 17.20 -0.89 -11.53
C ALA A 13 17.02 -0.73 -10.01
N TYR A 14 16.13 -1.55 -9.41
CA TYR A 14 15.81 -1.49 -7.98
C TYR A 14 16.19 -2.75 -7.22
N HIS A 15 16.87 -3.73 -7.83
CA HIS A 15 17.17 -5.05 -7.22
C HIS A 15 15.92 -5.78 -6.70
N LEU A 16 14.79 -5.63 -7.42
CA LEU A 16 13.52 -6.29 -7.14
C LEU A 16 13.30 -7.41 -8.16
N ASP A 17 14.18 -8.41 -8.16
CA ASP A 17 14.27 -9.41 -9.23
C ASP A 17 13.16 -10.47 -9.13
N GLU A 18 12.68 -10.74 -7.93
CA GLU A 18 11.66 -11.75 -7.68
C GLU A 18 10.55 -11.21 -6.76
N TRP A 19 9.32 -11.40 -7.15
CA TRP A 19 8.16 -11.10 -6.32
C TRP A 19 7.05 -12.11 -6.56
N GLN A 20 6.17 -12.26 -5.59
CA GLN A 20 4.96 -13.04 -5.71
C GLN A 20 3.77 -12.10 -5.95
N ASN A 21 3.00 -12.35 -7.01
CA ASN A 21 1.71 -11.66 -7.21
C ASN A 21 0.67 -12.34 -6.33
N VAL A 22 0.21 -11.62 -5.31
CA VAL A 22 -0.70 -12.15 -4.30
C VAL A 22 -2.06 -11.48 -4.35
N TYR A 23 -3.09 -12.24 -3.94
CA TYR A 23 -4.46 -11.75 -3.78
C TYR A 23 -4.95 -12.11 -2.39
N PHE A 24 -5.63 -11.18 -1.75
CA PHE A 24 -6.20 -11.36 -0.42
C PHE A 24 -7.46 -10.51 -0.26
N PRO A 25 -8.40 -10.90 0.64
CA PRO A 25 -9.60 -10.12 0.88
C PRO A 25 -9.28 -8.85 1.65
N SER A 26 -9.98 -7.76 1.32
CA SER A 26 -10.13 -6.61 2.22
C SER A 26 -10.89 -7.07 3.49
N ARG A 27 -10.75 -6.35 4.62
CA ARG A 27 -11.69 -6.54 5.75
C ARG A 27 -13.13 -6.09 5.42
N GLU A 28 -13.33 -5.42 4.31
CA GLU A 28 -14.66 -5.20 3.74
C GLU A 28 -15.07 -6.37 2.86
N ASN A 29 -16.22 -6.99 3.17
CA ASN A 29 -16.67 -8.19 2.48
C ASN A 29 -16.81 -7.99 0.97
N GLY A 30 -16.40 -9.00 0.20
CA GLY A 30 -16.57 -9.06 -1.25
C GLY A 30 -15.56 -8.25 -2.06
N ILE A 31 -14.53 -7.68 -1.43
CA ILE A 31 -13.48 -6.92 -2.13
C ILE A 31 -12.16 -7.68 -2.07
N GLN A 32 -11.59 -7.97 -3.24
CA GLN A 32 -10.29 -8.60 -3.39
C GLN A 32 -9.21 -7.56 -3.73
N ILE A 33 -8.11 -7.64 -3.00
CA ILE A 33 -6.96 -6.75 -3.11
C ILE A 33 -5.78 -7.51 -3.71
N ASN A 34 -5.04 -6.85 -4.58
CA ASN A 34 -3.83 -7.38 -5.18
C ASN A 34 -2.59 -6.71 -4.61
N GLY A 35 -1.52 -7.48 -4.48
CA GLY A 35 -0.22 -6.97 -4.04
C GLY A 35 0.95 -7.71 -4.68
N TRP A 36 2.13 -7.13 -4.56
CA TRP A 36 3.41 -7.77 -4.84
C TRP A 36 4.17 -7.96 -3.55
N LEU A 37 4.39 -9.24 -3.19
CA LEU A 37 5.14 -9.63 -2.01
C LEU A 37 6.60 -9.88 -2.38
N PHE A 38 7.49 -9.12 -1.77
CA PHE A 38 8.94 -9.27 -1.79
C PHE A 38 9.37 -9.89 -0.46
N ASN A 39 9.47 -11.22 -0.41
CA ASN A 39 9.76 -11.98 0.80
C ASN A 39 11.13 -12.67 0.66
N TYR A 40 12.20 -11.88 0.82
CA TYR A 40 13.58 -12.34 0.61
C TYR A 40 14.25 -12.84 1.88
N TYR A 41 13.76 -12.44 3.04
CA TYR A 41 14.43 -12.69 4.32
C TYR A 41 13.51 -13.44 5.28
N THR A 42 14.02 -14.56 5.81
CA THR A 42 13.34 -15.31 6.87
C THR A 42 13.47 -14.57 8.21
N ASP A 43 12.44 -14.63 9.03
CA ASP A 43 12.41 -14.04 10.38
C ASP A 43 12.72 -12.54 10.44
N ARG A 44 12.44 -11.82 9.36
CA ARG A 44 12.65 -10.37 9.27
C ARG A 44 11.29 -9.66 9.15
N PRO A 45 11.20 -8.40 9.61
CA PRO A 45 9.97 -7.63 9.50
C PRO A 45 9.55 -7.41 8.05
N VAL A 46 8.29 -7.05 7.87
CA VAL A 46 7.68 -6.70 6.59
C VAL A 46 6.97 -5.36 6.68
N VAL A 47 7.06 -4.55 5.61
CA VAL A 47 6.35 -3.27 5.52
C VAL A 47 5.34 -3.34 4.38
N ILE A 48 4.08 -2.99 4.68
CA ILE A 48 3.05 -2.77 3.67
C ILE A 48 3.25 -1.37 3.10
N VAL A 49 3.55 -1.28 1.81
CA VAL A 49 3.74 -0.02 1.07
C VAL A 49 2.45 0.34 0.36
N ILE A 50 1.89 1.50 0.71
CA ILE A 50 0.57 1.96 0.29
C ILE A 50 0.77 3.18 -0.61
N HIS A 51 0.37 3.05 -1.89
CA HIS A 51 0.57 4.10 -2.90
C HIS A 51 -0.31 5.34 -2.67
N GLY A 52 0.10 6.47 -3.24
CA GLY A 52 -0.69 7.70 -3.30
C GLY A 52 -1.74 7.71 -4.41
N LEU A 53 -2.37 8.87 -4.60
CA LEU A 53 -3.35 9.11 -5.66
C LEU A 53 -2.71 9.01 -7.04
N PHE A 54 -3.42 8.41 -7.98
CA PHE A 54 -3.13 8.30 -9.42
C PHE A 54 -1.65 8.31 -9.91
N PRO A 55 -1.42 7.69 -11.10
CA PRO A 55 -2.30 6.85 -11.92
C PRO A 55 -2.12 5.33 -11.72
N ASN A 56 -1.08 4.81 -11.04
CA ASN A 56 -0.57 3.47 -11.28
C ASN A 56 -0.59 2.49 -10.08
N GLY A 57 -1.24 2.81 -8.97
CA GLY A 57 -1.29 1.89 -7.81
C GLY A 57 0.11 1.47 -7.32
N LYS A 58 0.29 0.18 -6.95
CA LYS A 58 1.58 -0.37 -6.48
C LYS A 58 2.72 -0.28 -7.50
N CYS A 59 2.40 -0.09 -8.78
CA CYS A 59 3.37 0.03 -9.85
C CYS A 59 3.99 1.43 -9.95
N LYS A 60 3.62 2.36 -9.07
CA LYS A 60 4.26 3.68 -9.05
C LYS A 60 5.76 3.56 -8.76
N PRO A 61 6.58 4.39 -9.41
CA PRO A 61 8.02 4.42 -9.15
C PRO A 61 8.34 4.57 -7.67
N GLU A 62 7.57 5.38 -6.94
CA GLU A 62 7.76 5.63 -5.52
C GLU A 62 7.55 4.36 -4.67
N SER A 63 6.50 3.57 -4.95
CA SER A 63 6.25 2.31 -4.23
C SER A 63 7.38 1.30 -4.46
N ASN A 64 7.88 1.20 -5.70
CA ASN A 64 9.00 0.33 -6.03
C ASN A 64 10.31 0.82 -5.40
N LEU A 65 10.54 2.13 -5.37
CA LEU A 65 11.71 2.70 -4.71
C LEU A 65 11.70 2.39 -3.21
N ILE A 66 10.59 2.59 -2.53
CA ILE A 66 10.46 2.28 -1.09
C ILE A 66 10.66 0.78 -0.85
N ALA A 67 10.04 -0.10 -1.65
CA ALA A 67 10.24 -1.54 -1.54
C ALA A 67 11.73 -1.90 -1.72
N SER A 68 12.41 -1.30 -2.70
CA SER A 68 13.85 -1.51 -2.92
C SER A 68 14.69 -1.08 -1.72
N LEU A 69 14.45 0.09 -1.16
CA LEU A 69 15.17 0.57 0.02
C LEU A 69 14.95 -0.35 1.23
N LEU A 70 13.72 -0.80 1.45
CA LEU A 70 13.41 -1.76 2.52
C LEU A 70 14.19 -3.07 2.34
N ILE A 71 14.20 -3.62 1.12
CA ILE A 71 14.93 -4.86 0.81
C ILE A 71 16.42 -4.69 1.03
N GLN A 72 17.02 -3.55 0.65
CA GLN A 72 18.44 -3.28 0.88
C GLN A 72 18.79 -3.24 2.38
N GLU A 73 17.85 -2.85 3.23
CA GLU A 73 17.98 -2.83 4.70
C GLU A 73 17.57 -4.18 5.35
N GLY A 74 17.33 -5.22 4.57
CA GLY A 74 16.96 -6.54 5.07
C GLY A 74 15.52 -6.62 5.61
N ILE A 75 14.61 -5.79 5.11
CA ILE A 75 13.21 -5.74 5.47
C ILE A 75 12.39 -6.19 4.27
N ASN A 76 11.46 -7.13 4.47
CA ASN A 76 10.53 -7.57 3.44
C ASN A 76 9.51 -6.47 3.12
N ALA A 77 8.90 -6.54 1.93
CA ALA A 77 7.91 -5.55 1.52
C ALA A 77 6.69 -6.20 0.87
N LEU A 78 5.52 -5.60 1.09
CA LEU A 78 4.30 -5.91 0.35
C LEU A 78 3.76 -4.59 -0.22
N THR A 79 3.91 -4.39 -1.53
CA THR A 79 3.25 -3.26 -2.21
C THR A 79 1.85 -3.66 -2.61
N ILE A 80 0.84 -2.83 -2.34
CA ILE A 80 -0.56 -3.16 -2.62
C ILE A 80 -1.19 -2.19 -3.61
N ASP A 81 -2.16 -2.66 -4.38
CA ASP A 81 -3.13 -1.81 -5.05
C ASP A 81 -4.33 -1.64 -4.12
N LEU A 82 -4.65 -0.43 -3.70
CA LEU A 82 -5.91 -0.17 -3.01
C LEU A 82 -7.10 -0.46 -3.94
N ARG A 83 -8.30 -0.63 -3.39
CA ARG A 83 -9.53 -0.74 -4.20
C ARG A 83 -9.58 0.32 -5.29
N ASN A 84 -10.18 0.04 -6.43
CA ASN A 84 -10.26 0.89 -7.62
C ASN A 84 -8.94 1.06 -8.39
N TYR A 85 -7.81 0.54 -7.88
CA TYR A 85 -6.50 0.63 -8.53
C TYR A 85 -5.99 -0.71 -9.06
N GLY A 86 -5.13 -0.63 -10.06
CA GLY A 86 -4.34 -1.75 -10.60
C GLY A 86 -5.13 -3.01 -10.86
N GLN A 87 -4.80 -4.08 -10.13
CA GLN A 87 -5.42 -5.40 -10.24
C GLN A 87 -6.39 -5.71 -9.08
N SER A 88 -6.58 -4.77 -8.16
CA SER A 88 -7.60 -4.89 -7.12
C SER A 88 -9.00 -4.62 -7.67
N ASP A 89 -10.01 -5.08 -6.93
CA ASP A 89 -11.40 -4.90 -7.32
C ASP A 89 -11.77 -3.43 -7.47
N LYS A 90 -12.56 -3.17 -8.52
CA LYS A 90 -13.16 -1.87 -8.75
C LYS A 90 -14.55 -1.83 -8.13
N VAL A 91 -14.72 -1.05 -7.08
CA VAL A 91 -15.98 -0.92 -6.32
C VAL A 91 -16.70 0.42 -6.57
N SER A 92 -15.99 1.42 -7.12
CA SER A 92 -16.52 2.75 -7.39
C SER A 92 -15.77 3.42 -8.53
N ASP A 93 -16.43 4.40 -9.17
CA ASP A 93 -15.77 5.33 -10.10
C ASP A 93 -15.12 6.52 -9.39
N TYR A 94 -15.40 6.69 -8.11
CA TYR A 94 -14.92 7.78 -7.27
C TYR A 94 -13.87 7.27 -6.28
N GLU A 95 -12.89 8.10 -6.00
CA GLU A 95 -11.91 7.88 -4.94
C GLU A 95 -12.54 8.17 -3.58
N ASP A 96 -12.31 7.31 -2.60
CA ASP A 96 -12.82 7.46 -1.24
C ASP A 96 -11.87 8.24 -0.32
N LEU A 97 -10.76 8.72 -0.88
CA LEU A 97 -9.75 9.51 -0.19
C LEU A 97 -9.15 8.81 1.03
N GLY A 98 -9.12 7.49 1.01
CA GLY A 98 -8.57 6.68 2.09
C GLY A 98 -9.55 6.32 3.21
N LEU A 99 -10.78 6.88 3.19
CA LEU A 99 -11.76 6.72 4.28
C LEU A 99 -12.32 5.30 4.45
N LYS A 100 -12.30 4.48 3.39
CA LYS A 100 -12.70 3.05 3.43
C LYS A 100 -11.54 2.13 3.09
N SER A 101 -10.61 2.59 2.29
CA SER A 101 -9.48 1.78 1.81
C SER A 101 -8.48 1.39 2.92
N TYR A 102 -8.59 1.96 4.14
CA TYR A 102 -7.86 1.44 5.30
C TYR A 102 -8.20 -0.04 5.59
N LYS A 103 -9.41 -0.51 5.22
CA LYS A 103 -9.81 -1.92 5.34
C LYS A 103 -9.04 -2.81 4.36
N ASP A 104 -8.54 -2.27 3.25
CA ASP A 104 -7.68 -2.98 2.31
C ASP A 104 -6.28 -3.18 2.92
N VAL A 105 -5.78 -2.16 3.61
CA VAL A 105 -4.53 -2.23 4.38
C VAL A 105 -4.62 -3.25 5.50
N LEU A 106 -5.76 -3.29 6.21
CA LEU A 106 -6.02 -4.30 7.24
C LEU A 106 -6.16 -5.71 6.65
N GLY A 107 -6.70 -5.85 5.44
CA GLY A 107 -6.71 -7.11 4.70
C GLY A 107 -5.29 -7.60 4.37
N ALA A 108 -4.41 -6.67 3.96
CA ALA A 108 -2.99 -6.97 3.73
C ALA A 108 -2.29 -7.41 5.03
N TYR A 109 -2.57 -6.74 6.15
CA TYR A 109 -2.06 -7.11 7.46
C TYR A 109 -2.51 -8.54 7.87
N ASP A 110 -3.80 -8.85 7.71
CA ASP A 110 -4.33 -10.19 8.01
C ASP A 110 -3.72 -11.27 7.10
N PHE A 111 -3.51 -10.95 5.82
CA PHE A 111 -2.83 -11.83 4.87
C PHE A 111 -1.40 -12.13 5.32
N LEU A 112 -0.62 -11.13 5.71
CA LEU A 112 0.76 -11.32 6.17
C LEU A 112 0.82 -12.19 7.44
N LYS A 113 -0.08 -11.97 8.40
CA LYS A 113 -0.21 -12.84 9.58
C LYS A 113 -0.53 -14.29 9.19
N LYS A 114 -1.45 -14.48 8.26
CA LYS A 114 -1.84 -15.82 7.78
C LYS A 114 -0.68 -16.59 7.15
N ILE A 115 0.25 -15.90 6.49
CA ILE A 115 1.44 -16.53 5.89
C ILE A 115 2.64 -16.60 6.84
N GLY A 116 2.49 -16.21 8.12
CA GLY A 116 3.45 -16.47 9.19
C GLY A 116 4.23 -15.28 9.72
N PHE A 117 3.93 -14.04 9.28
CA PHE A 117 4.54 -12.87 9.90
C PHE A 117 3.92 -12.59 11.27
N GLU A 118 4.77 -12.30 12.25
CA GLU A 118 4.32 -11.88 13.57
C GLU A 118 3.63 -10.52 13.52
N SER A 119 2.54 -10.34 14.26
CA SER A 119 1.72 -9.13 14.23
C SER A 119 2.50 -7.85 14.52
N ASN A 120 3.46 -7.91 15.44
CA ASN A 120 4.31 -6.79 15.83
C ASN A 120 5.53 -6.56 14.92
N SER A 121 5.73 -7.40 13.91
CA SER A 121 6.79 -7.27 12.90
C SER A 121 6.27 -6.69 11.57
N ILE A 122 4.99 -6.30 11.50
CA ILE A 122 4.36 -5.70 10.34
C ILE A 122 4.28 -4.19 10.53
N GLY A 123 4.93 -3.44 9.63
CA GLY A 123 4.88 -1.98 9.58
C GLY A 123 4.08 -1.47 8.38
N LEU A 124 3.78 -0.16 8.37
CA LEU A 124 3.09 0.52 7.28
C LEU A 124 3.91 1.68 6.75
N HIS A 125 3.94 1.84 5.44
CA HIS A 125 4.46 3.03 4.77
C HIS A 125 3.39 3.54 3.80
N GLY A 126 2.77 4.66 4.12
CA GLY A 126 1.76 5.31 3.29
C GLY A 126 2.33 6.55 2.60
N ILE A 127 2.17 6.62 1.28
CA ILE A 127 2.68 7.72 0.43
C ILE A 127 1.53 8.64 0.08
N SER A 128 1.62 9.94 0.40
CA SER A 128 0.61 10.95 0.05
C SER A 128 -0.79 10.51 0.51
N LEU A 129 -1.74 10.31 -0.43
CA LEU A 129 -3.08 9.80 -0.09
C LEU A 129 -3.02 8.45 0.64
N GLY A 130 -2.05 7.59 0.34
CA GLY A 130 -1.87 6.30 1.02
C GLY A 130 -1.51 6.42 2.50
N ALA A 131 -1.08 7.60 2.95
CA ALA A 131 -0.84 7.88 4.37
C ALA A 131 -2.15 7.90 5.18
N VAL A 132 -3.25 8.32 4.58
CA VAL A 132 -4.57 8.35 5.25
C VAL A 132 -5.04 6.95 5.67
N PRO A 133 -5.17 5.97 4.75
CA PRO A 133 -5.54 4.61 5.13
C PRO A 133 -4.50 3.93 6.04
N ALA A 134 -3.21 4.28 5.94
CA ALA A 134 -2.19 3.78 6.88
C ALA A 134 -2.47 4.23 8.31
N ILE A 135 -2.77 5.52 8.52
CA ILE A 135 -3.10 6.09 9.83
C ILE A 135 -4.37 5.44 10.42
N PHE A 136 -5.43 5.31 9.61
CA PHE A 136 -6.67 4.67 10.07
C PHE A 136 -6.47 3.19 10.40
N ALA A 137 -5.70 2.45 9.60
CA ALA A 137 -5.38 1.05 9.87
C ALA A 137 -4.59 0.89 11.18
N ALA A 138 -3.57 1.72 11.42
CA ALA A 138 -2.80 1.70 12.65
C ALA A 138 -3.61 2.16 13.88
N ASN A 139 -4.63 2.98 13.69
CA ASN A 139 -5.55 3.33 14.76
C ASN A 139 -6.47 2.17 15.13
N GLU A 140 -6.93 1.38 14.17
CA GLU A 140 -7.80 0.23 14.41
C GLU A 140 -7.01 -0.98 14.93
N GLU A 141 -5.83 -1.26 14.34
CA GLU A 141 -4.99 -2.41 14.69
C GLU A 141 -3.79 -1.98 15.54
N LYS A 142 -3.91 -2.18 16.87
CA LYS A 142 -2.92 -1.69 17.85
C LYS A 142 -1.60 -2.48 17.87
N ASP A 143 -1.55 -3.63 17.22
CA ASP A 143 -0.31 -4.40 17.07
C ASP A 143 0.62 -3.83 16.00
N ILE A 144 0.13 -2.99 15.09
CA ILE A 144 0.97 -2.24 14.16
C ILE A 144 1.78 -1.21 14.95
N LYS A 145 3.08 -1.44 15.09
CA LYS A 145 3.98 -0.64 15.93
C LYS A 145 4.80 0.41 15.15
N ALA A 146 4.87 0.27 13.84
CA ALA A 146 5.63 1.18 12.98
C ALA A 146 4.75 1.69 11.83
N ILE A 147 4.71 3.01 11.70
CA ILE A 147 4.01 3.67 10.60
C ILE A 147 4.86 4.85 10.11
N TRP A 148 5.01 4.93 8.81
CA TRP A 148 5.55 6.10 8.13
C TRP A 148 4.48 6.67 7.21
N ALA A 149 3.96 7.85 7.56
CA ALA A 149 2.97 8.60 6.80
C ALA A 149 3.71 9.70 6.02
N ASP A 150 4.16 9.39 4.81
CA ASP A 150 4.93 10.31 3.97
C ASP A 150 3.99 11.28 3.24
N SER A 151 4.24 12.59 3.42
CA SER A 151 3.47 13.67 2.77
C SER A 151 1.95 13.55 3.01
N SER A 152 1.58 13.16 4.23
CA SER A 152 0.19 13.02 4.66
C SER A 152 -0.55 14.37 4.60
N LEU A 153 -1.80 14.33 4.16
CA LEU A 153 -2.70 15.50 4.23
C LEU A 153 -3.10 15.72 5.68
N ALA A 154 -2.55 16.77 6.31
CA ALA A 154 -2.86 17.11 7.70
C ALA A 154 -4.28 17.66 7.85
N GLU A 155 -4.78 18.38 6.84
CA GLU A 155 -6.13 18.94 6.83
C GLU A 155 -6.69 19.00 5.40
N PHE A 156 -7.59 18.08 5.10
CA PHE A 156 -8.16 17.94 3.75
C PHE A 156 -8.96 19.16 3.31
N SER A 157 -9.61 19.85 4.25
CA SER A 157 -10.38 21.07 3.97
C SER A 157 -9.53 22.22 3.43
N MET A 158 -8.26 22.31 3.83
CA MET A 158 -7.33 23.32 3.31
C MET A 158 -6.94 23.04 1.86
N VAL A 159 -6.64 21.77 1.53
CA VAL A 159 -6.26 21.38 0.18
C VAL A 159 -7.40 21.62 -0.82
N LEU A 160 -8.64 21.29 -0.44
CA LEU A 160 -9.81 21.56 -1.28
C LEU A 160 -10.04 23.06 -1.51
N LYS A 161 -9.83 23.90 -0.50
CA LYS A 161 -9.99 25.35 -0.65
C LYS A 161 -8.98 25.94 -1.63
N ASP A 162 -7.73 25.48 -1.57
CA ASP A 162 -6.68 25.94 -2.46
C ASP A 162 -6.89 25.51 -3.91
N GLU A 163 -7.44 24.32 -4.16
CA GLU A 163 -7.76 23.84 -5.51
C GLU A 163 -9.01 24.53 -6.12
N ILE A 164 -10.00 24.90 -5.30
CA ILE A 164 -11.20 25.62 -5.76
C ILE A 164 -10.89 27.11 -6.01
N ALA A 165 -9.86 27.64 -5.36
CA ALA A 165 -9.47 29.05 -5.49
C ALA A 165 -8.53 29.33 -6.70
N ARG A 166 -8.13 28.30 -7.45
CA ARG A 166 -7.35 28.39 -8.70
C ARG A 166 -8.21 28.27 -9.94
#